data_04fb00c096bd93f1ed40db05ebdf9766
#
_entry.id   04fb00c096bd93f1ed40db05ebdf9766
#
_cell.length_a   1.000
_cell.length_b   1.000
_cell.length_c   1.000
_cell.angle_alpha   90.00
_cell.angle_beta   90.00
_cell.angle_gamma   90.00
#
_symmetry.space_group_name_H-M   'P 1'
#
loop_
_entity.id
_entity.type
_entity.pdbx_description
1 polymer ?
#
loop_
_entity_poly.entity_id
_entity_poly.type
_entity_poly.pdbx_seq_one_letter_code
_entity_poly.pdbx_strand_id
1 'polypeptide(L)'
;LYFCSCFGQTFFISLFAGEIRQAFNLSHGDWGLIYSGGTLASAIAMLFFGGYIDKYKITLNIKVVIISLSLLCLTMTFVNLIWYLPIIIFGLRFFGQGMLIHIPAVAIGKWYGKNKGKALSLSIMGFSIGEAIFPVIFVFLFSIIGWRYSWIVGMLVLLGVLPIILTLLSNERSPNSKQENQSQTGMKNKHWTRNEVLSDWLFWAIIIPFLIPPIFSTAFFFNMVHLTEVKNWSLITFTSLFPFYTGMSILTTLSSGWMLDKFGVEKILPFYLLPMALGLLIFSYSTSYLTAILGFSFLGMTQGLAMTIGGTFWPNYYGTKNLGSVRSLSTSTMVFGTAIGPAVVGKLLDFNINYDLILLGMSILGIIASVSLAITMARTPKISSQG
;
A
#
# COMPACT_ATOMS: atom_id res chain seq x y z
N LEU A 1 5.10 5.18 14.00
CA LEU A 1 5.70 4.18 13.09
C LEU A 1 5.08 4.24 11.71
N TYR A 2 3.74 4.21 11.58
CA TYR A 2 3.06 4.33 10.28
C TYR A 2 3.46 5.59 9.51
N PHE A 3 3.59 6.73 10.17
CA PHE A 3 4.11 7.96 9.57
C PHE A 3 5.53 7.78 9.01
N CYS A 4 6.43 7.16 9.78
CA CYS A 4 7.80 6.88 9.35
C CYS A 4 7.88 5.87 8.18
N SER A 5 6.87 5.01 8.02
CA SER A 5 6.84 4.03 6.93
C SER A 5 6.76 4.68 5.55
N CYS A 6 6.32 5.93 5.47
CA CYS A 6 6.17 6.67 4.22
C CYS A 6 7.48 6.78 3.43
N PHE A 7 8.64 6.83 4.09
CA PHE A 7 9.96 6.88 3.43
C PHE A 7 10.28 5.63 2.59
N GLY A 8 9.62 4.51 2.85
CA GLY A 8 9.74 3.28 2.06
C GLY A 8 8.58 3.05 1.09
N GLN A 9 7.64 3.97 0.95
CA GLN A 9 6.47 3.82 0.10
C GLN A 9 6.73 4.24 -1.34
N THR A 10 5.95 3.68 -2.26
CA THR A 10 6.06 3.98 -3.69
C THR A 10 5.86 5.46 -3.97
N PHE A 11 4.83 6.06 -3.40
CA PHE A 11 4.52 7.49 -3.62
C PHE A 11 5.65 8.43 -3.19
N PHE A 12 6.46 8.04 -2.19
CA PHE A 12 7.59 8.83 -1.73
C PHE A 12 8.83 8.62 -2.61
N ILE A 13 9.21 7.38 -2.86
CA ILE A 13 10.42 7.05 -3.66
C ILE A 13 10.27 7.58 -5.09
N SER A 14 9.08 7.53 -5.65
CA SER A 14 8.79 7.97 -7.02
C SER A 14 8.84 9.49 -7.21
N LEU A 15 8.82 10.30 -6.15
CA LEU A 15 9.06 11.75 -6.26
C LEU A 15 10.40 12.05 -6.92
N PHE A 16 11.39 11.21 -6.67
CA PHE A 16 12.77 11.35 -7.14
C PHE A 16 13.03 10.59 -8.46
N ALA A 17 11.99 10.00 -9.08
CA ALA A 17 12.16 9.13 -10.25
C ALA A 17 12.82 9.84 -11.44
N GLY A 18 12.44 11.08 -11.72
CA GLY A 18 13.04 11.89 -12.79
C GLY A 18 14.53 12.11 -12.56
N GLU A 19 14.88 12.59 -11.38
CA GLU A 19 16.25 12.89 -10.97
C GLU A 19 17.15 11.63 -10.92
N ILE A 20 16.62 10.52 -10.39
CA ILE A 20 17.35 9.25 -10.35
C ILE A 20 17.60 8.74 -11.78
N ARG A 21 16.58 8.74 -12.63
CA ARG A 21 16.72 8.29 -14.01
C ARG A 21 17.75 9.14 -14.78
N GLN A 22 17.70 10.45 -14.62
CA GLN A 22 18.67 11.36 -15.25
C GLN A 22 20.09 11.12 -14.71
N ALA A 23 20.26 10.98 -13.38
CA ALA A 23 21.57 10.79 -12.75
C ALA A 23 22.26 9.48 -13.17
N PHE A 24 21.49 8.42 -13.47
CA PHE A 24 21.99 7.10 -13.84
C PHE A 24 21.75 6.70 -15.28
N ASN A 25 21.23 7.64 -16.12
CA ASN A 25 20.89 7.43 -17.52
C ASN A 25 19.99 6.20 -17.76
N LEU A 26 18.91 6.11 -16.98
CA LEU A 26 17.95 4.98 -16.98
C LEU A 26 16.74 5.28 -17.85
N SER A 27 16.28 4.28 -18.60
CA SER A 27 14.96 4.29 -19.20
C SER A 27 13.85 4.18 -18.14
N HIS A 28 12.58 4.38 -18.51
CA HIS A 28 11.44 4.13 -17.62
C HIS A 28 11.37 2.65 -17.20
N GLY A 29 11.61 1.74 -18.15
CA GLY A 29 11.63 0.32 -17.91
C GLY A 29 12.76 -0.13 -17.00
N ASP A 30 13.99 0.40 -17.18
CA ASP A 30 15.12 0.05 -16.34
C ASP A 30 14.88 0.47 -14.89
N TRP A 31 14.40 1.71 -14.68
CA TRP A 31 14.02 2.17 -13.34
C TRP A 31 12.88 1.33 -12.75
N GLY A 32 11.86 1.00 -13.56
CA GLY A 32 10.77 0.12 -13.17
C GLY A 32 11.25 -1.27 -12.76
N LEU A 33 12.19 -1.87 -13.49
CA LEU A 33 12.76 -3.18 -13.17
C LEU A 33 13.62 -3.16 -11.89
N ILE A 34 14.45 -2.14 -11.71
CA ILE A 34 15.24 -1.94 -10.49
C ILE A 34 14.32 -1.84 -9.27
N TYR A 35 13.28 -1.01 -9.36
CA TYR A 35 12.31 -0.84 -8.29
C TYR A 35 11.53 -2.12 -8.00
N SER A 36 11.06 -2.79 -9.04
CA SER A 36 10.31 -4.05 -8.95
C SER A 36 11.15 -5.17 -8.36
N GLY A 37 12.41 -5.29 -8.77
CA GLY A 37 13.35 -6.27 -8.22
C GLY A 37 13.60 -6.05 -6.72
N GLY A 38 13.89 -4.83 -6.30
CA GLY A 38 14.05 -4.48 -4.89
C GLY A 38 12.77 -4.72 -4.06
N THR A 39 11.61 -4.37 -4.62
CA THR A 39 10.31 -4.61 -3.96
C THR A 39 10.00 -6.08 -3.80
N LEU A 40 10.24 -6.89 -4.85
CA LEU A 40 10.04 -8.34 -4.80
C LEU A 40 10.96 -9.02 -3.80
N ALA A 41 12.24 -8.65 -3.79
CA ALA A 41 13.20 -9.12 -2.79
C ALA A 41 12.77 -8.77 -1.36
N SER A 42 12.23 -7.56 -1.15
CA SER A 42 11.65 -7.13 0.13
C SER A 42 10.45 -8.00 0.54
N ALA A 43 9.55 -8.32 -0.39
CA ALA A 43 8.40 -9.18 -0.13
C ALA A 43 8.83 -10.59 0.29
N ILE A 44 9.81 -11.17 -0.41
CA ILE A 44 10.39 -12.47 -0.06
C ILE A 44 11.04 -12.42 1.32
N ALA A 45 11.85 -11.40 1.59
CA ALA A 45 12.49 -11.23 2.90
C ALA A 45 11.47 -11.12 4.03
N MET A 46 10.33 -10.44 3.83
CA MET A 46 9.26 -10.33 4.83
C MET A 46 8.67 -11.68 5.21
N LEU A 47 8.60 -12.65 4.28
CA LEU A 47 8.10 -14.01 4.59
C LEU A 47 9.00 -14.72 5.62
N PHE A 48 10.32 -14.49 5.57
CA PHE A 48 11.29 -15.12 6.48
C PHE A 48 11.52 -14.30 7.75
N PHE A 49 11.59 -12.98 7.63
CA PHE A 49 11.99 -12.09 8.72
C PHE A 49 10.81 -11.46 9.47
N GLY A 50 9.60 -11.48 8.94
CA GLY A 50 8.42 -10.90 9.59
C GLY A 50 8.15 -11.50 10.99
N GLY A 51 8.44 -12.79 11.20
CA GLY A 51 8.27 -13.48 12.48
C GLY A 51 9.32 -13.12 13.55
N TYR A 52 10.42 -12.45 13.20
CA TYR A 52 11.43 -12.04 14.19
C TYR A 52 10.91 -11.00 15.20
N ILE A 53 9.85 -10.27 14.84
CA ILE A 53 9.19 -9.33 15.76
C ILE A 53 8.69 -10.02 17.02
N ASP A 54 8.30 -11.28 16.92
CA ASP A 54 7.80 -12.05 18.07
C ASP A 54 8.91 -12.52 19.03
N LYS A 55 10.16 -12.60 18.54
CA LYS A 55 11.31 -13.09 19.31
C LYS A 55 11.98 -12.03 20.16
N TYR A 56 11.85 -10.76 19.80
CA TYR A 56 12.56 -9.65 20.44
C TYR A 56 11.59 -8.59 20.96
N LYS A 57 12.05 -7.77 21.92
CA LYS A 57 11.28 -6.64 22.45
C LYS A 57 10.91 -5.69 21.30
N ILE A 58 9.69 -5.17 21.32
CA ILE A 58 9.17 -4.26 20.31
C ILE A 58 10.04 -3.01 20.18
N THR A 59 10.53 -2.48 21.31
CA THR A 59 11.45 -1.32 21.35
C THR A 59 12.77 -1.59 20.63
N LEU A 60 13.34 -2.80 20.73
CA LEU A 60 14.54 -3.18 20.00
C LEU A 60 14.29 -3.27 18.50
N ASN A 61 13.19 -3.93 18.10
CA ASN A 61 12.80 -4.01 16.69
C ASN A 61 12.63 -2.62 16.07
N ILE A 62 11.99 -1.68 16.79
CA ILE A 62 11.81 -0.29 16.34
C ILE A 62 13.16 0.42 16.16
N LYS A 63 14.06 0.31 17.15
CA LYS A 63 15.41 0.90 17.06
C LYS A 63 16.14 0.41 15.81
N VAL A 64 16.21 -0.91 15.63
CA VAL A 64 16.92 -1.51 14.49
C VAL A 64 16.31 -1.03 13.18
N VAL A 65 14.99 -1.08 13.05
CA VAL A 65 14.30 -0.75 11.80
C VAL A 65 14.43 0.73 11.45
N ILE A 66 14.24 1.65 12.40
CA ILE A 66 14.35 3.08 12.13
C ILE A 66 15.80 3.48 11.84
N ILE A 67 16.77 2.95 12.57
CA ILE A 67 18.20 3.22 12.31
C ILE A 67 18.58 2.68 10.94
N SER A 68 18.19 1.46 10.59
CA SER A 68 18.46 0.89 9.26
C SER A 68 17.85 1.72 8.14
N LEU A 69 16.59 2.15 8.30
CA LEU A 69 15.91 3.01 7.33
C LEU A 69 16.61 4.38 7.21
N SER A 70 17.06 4.96 8.33
CA SER A 70 17.80 6.23 8.34
C SER A 70 19.13 6.10 7.61
N LEU A 71 19.86 5.00 7.82
CA LEU A 71 21.11 4.71 7.10
C LEU A 71 20.87 4.53 5.60
N LEU A 72 19.76 3.92 5.20
CA LEU A 72 19.41 3.79 3.79
C LEU A 72 19.06 5.14 3.15
N CYS A 73 18.38 6.03 3.87
CA CYS A 73 18.21 7.41 3.42
C CYS A 73 19.56 8.11 3.25
N LEU A 74 20.51 7.91 4.16
CA LEU A 74 21.85 8.45 4.03
C LEU A 74 22.61 7.85 2.83
N THR A 75 22.53 6.53 2.62
CA THR A 75 23.18 5.89 1.45
C THR A 75 22.61 6.39 0.13
N MET A 76 21.31 6.72 0.07
CA MET A 76 20.69 7.30 -1.10
C MET A 76 21.28 8.66 -1.50
N THR A 77 21.79 9.43 -0.52
CA THR A 77 22.50 10.69 -0.75
C THR A 77 23.80 10.50 -1.54
N PHE A 78 24.54 9.43 -1.23
CA PHE A 78 25.88 9.18 -1.78
C PHE A 78 25.91 8.15 -2.91
N VAL A 79 24.76 7.62 -3.32
CA VAL A 79 24.70 6.61 -4.37
C VAL A 79 25.21 7.18 -5.70
N ASN A 80 26.20 6.53 -6.29
CA ASN A 80 26.82 6.90 -7.56
C ASN A 80 26.99 5.73 -8.54
N LEU A 81 26.72 4.50 -8.09
CA LEU A 81 26.73 3.30 -8.91
C LEU A 81 25.35 2.68 -8.99
N ILE A 82 24.91 2.34 -10.19
CA ILE A 82 23.58 1.79 -10.48
C ILE A 82 23.29 0.50 -9.68
N TRP A 83 24.31 -0.33 -9.43
CA TRP A 83 24.18 -1.60 -8.73
C TRP A 83 23.77 -1.48 -7.26
N TYR A 84 23.93 -0.31 -6.64
CA TYR A 84 23.46 -0.07 -5.28
C TYR A 84 21.97 0.25 -5.24
N LEU A 85 21.36 0.75 -6.34
CA LEU A 85 19.94 1.12 -6.37
C LEU A 85 19.01 -0.04 -6.00
N PRO A 86 19.11 -1.25 -6.59
CA PRO A 86 18.23 -2.37 -6.19
C PRO A 86 18.36 -2.73 -4.71
N ILE A 87 19.58 -2.64 -4.15
CA ILE A 87 19.86 -2.95 -2.74
C ILE A 87 19.25 -1.89 -1.82
N ILE A 88 19.39 -0.61 -2.18
CA ILE A 88 18.81 0.49 -1.40
C ILE A 88 17.28 0.43 -1.48
N ILE A 89 16.71 0.22 -2.68
CA ILE A 89 15.26 0.06 -2.85
C ILE A 89 14.75 -1.14 -2.05
N PHE A 90 15.43 -2.28 -2.11
CA PHE A 90 15.13 -3.42 -1.23
C PHE A 90 15.05 -3.02 0.24
N GLY A 91 16.07 -2.33 0.75
CA GLY A 91 16.11 -1.92 2.15
C GLY A 91 15.03 -0.90 2.50
N LEU A 92 14.80 0.13 1.67
CA LEU A 92 13.73 1.11 1.86
C LEU A 92 12.36 0.43 1.91
N ARG A 93 12.09 -0.51 1.00
CA ARG A 93 10.85 -1.28 0.94
C ARG A 93 10.70 -2.22 2.13
N PHE A 94 11.76 -2.93 2.49
CA PHE A 94 11.75 -3.89 3.60
C PHE A 94 11.54 -3.20 4.96
N PHE A 95 12.38 -2.21 5.29
CA PHE A 95 12.29 -1.53 6.59
C PHE A 95 11.13 -0.53 6.62
N GLY A 96 10.94 0.27 5.56
CA GLY A 96 9.90 1.29 5.50
C GLY A 96 8.52 0.69 5.28
N GLN A 97 8.22 0.16 4.10
CA GLN A 97 6.90 -0.38 3.80
C GLN A 97 6.61 -1.68 4.57
N GLY A 98 7.59 -2.57 4.70
CA GLY A 98 7.39 -3.86 5.36
C GLY A 98 7.33 -3.73 6.87
N MET A 99 8.49 -3.57 7.51
CA MET A 99 8.63 -3.67 8.97
C MET A 99 7.91 -2.55 9.73
N LEU A 100 7.96 -1.28 9.28
CA LEU A 100 7.30 -0.17 9.99
C LEU A 100 5.77 -0.19 9.90
N ILE A 101 5.19 -0.96 8.98
CA ILE A 101 3.75 -1.26 8.96
C ILE A 101 3.46 -2.50 9.82
N HIS A 102 4.32 -3.51 9.77
CA HIS A 102 4.09 -4.78 10.43
C HIS A 102 4.25 -4.69 11.97
N ILE A 103 5.29 -4.02 12.47
CA ILE A 103 5.55 -3.87 13.92
C ILE A 103 4.33 -3.29 14.66
N PRO A 104 3.77 -2.12 14.28
CA PRO A 104 2.64 -1.55 15.01
C PRO A 104 1.38 -2.40 14.89
N ALA A 105 1.15 -3.07 13.75
CA ALA A 105 0.00 -3.95 13.59
C ALA A 105 0.05 -5.14 14.56
N VAL A 106 1.23 -5.77 14.72
CA VAL A 106 1.45 -6.87 15.67
C VAL A 106 1.35 -6.37 17.12
N ALA A 107 1.98 -5.23 17.42
CA ALA A 107 1.94 -4.65 18.77
C ALA A 107 0.52 -4.32 19.22
N ILE A 108 -0.25 -3.65 18.36
CA ILE A 108 -1.65 -3.31 18.63
C ILE A 108 -2.49 -4.56 18.81
N GLY A 109 -2.28 -5.58 17.97
CA GLY A 109 -2.96 -6.86 18.09
C GLY A 109 -2.72 -7.54 19.43
N LYS A 110 -1.48 -7.43 19.97
CA LYS A 110 -1.11 -8.00 21.29
C LYS A 110 -1.64 -7.19 22.47
N TRP A 111 -1.68 -5.84 22.34
CA TRP A 111 -1.95 -4.96 23.48
C TRP A 111 -3.42 -4.56 23.65
N TYR A 112 -4.23 -4.55 22.58
CA TYR A 112 -5.54 -3.89 22.57
C TYR A 112 -6.74 -4.83 22.41
N GLY A 113 -6.72 -6.10 22.77
CA GLY A 113 -7.90 -6.98 22.86
C GLY A 113 -9.13 -6.56 22.03
N LYS A 114 -10.26 -6.25 22.71
CA LYS A 114 -11.53 -5.82 22.07
C LYS A 114 -11.42 -4.51 21.26
N ASN A 115 -10.50 -3.62 21.63
CA ASN A 115 -10.35 -2.30 21.00
C ASN A 115 -9.26 -2.26 19.92
N LYS A 116 -8.73 -3.42 19.50
CA LYS A 116 -7.65 -3.50 18.50
C LYS A 116 -7.98 -2.80 17.19
N GLY A 117 -9.23 -2.88 16.73
CA GLY A 117 -9.67 -2.23 15.50
C GLY A 117 -9.59 -0.70 15.58
N LYS A 118 -10.11 -0.10 16.65
CA LYS A 118 -10.04 1.34 16.89
C LYS A 118 -8.59 1.84 17.03
N ALA A 119 -7.76 1.10 17.78
CA ALA A 119 -6.35 1.43 17.96
C ALA A 119 -5.57 1.35 16.64
N LEU A 120 -5.84 0.33 15.82
CA LEU A 120 -5.21 0.16 14.51
C LEU A 120 -5.62 1.29 13.55
N SER A 121 -6.91 1.60 13.46
CA SER A 121 -7.41 2.69 12.60
C SER A 121 -6.79 4.04 12.98
N LEU A 122 -6.73 4.36 14.28
CA LEU A 122 -6.10 5.59 14.74
C LEU A 122 -4.59 5.62 14.40
N SER A 123 -3.91 4.48 14.53
CA SER A 123 -2.48 4.40 14.22
C SER A 123 -2.19 4.54 12.72
N ILE A 124 -3.06 4.01 11.85
CA ILE A 124 -2.95 4.13 10.39
C ILE A 124 -3.14 5.57 9.92
N MET A 125 -3.83 6.43 10.68
CA MET A 125 -3.92 7.86 10.35
C MET A 125 -2.53 8.51 10.22
N GLY A 126 -1.53 8.02 10.96
CA GLY A 126 -0.14 8.48 10.79
C GLY A 126 0.40 8.24 9.37
N PHE A 127 0.03 7.13 8.74
CA PHE A 127 0.36 6.87 7.34
C PHE A 127 -0.33 7.88 6.41
N SER A 128 -1.63 8.07 6.56
CA SER A 128 -2.41 9.01 5.74
C SER A 128 -1.91 10.46 5.87
N ILE A 129 -1.51 10.88 7.08
CA ILE A 129 -0.90 12.20 7.30
C ILE A 129 0.43 12.31 6.54
N GLY A 130 1.29 11.30 6.63
CA GLY A 130 2.56 11.29 5.91
C GLY A 130 2.36 11.27 4.39
N GLU A 131 1.42 10.49 3.89
CA GLU A 131 1.05 10.41 2.48
C GLU A 131 0.50 11.73 1.93
N ALA A 132 -0.27 12.47 2.75
CA ALA A 132 -0.78 13.79 2.38
C ALA A 132 0.30 14.89 2.36
N ILE A 133 1.27 14.84 3.28
CA ILE A 133 2.17 15.96 3.56
C ILE A 133 3.55 15.77 2.91
N PHE A 134 4.13 14.58 2.97
CA PHE A 134 5.51 14.35 2.51
C PHE A 134 5.73 14.63 1.02
N PRO A 135 4.83 14.27 0.10
CA PRO A 135 5.05 14.58 -1.30
C PRO A 135 5.26 16.08 -1.56
N VAL A 136 4.41 16.93 -0.97
CA VAL A 136 4.52 18.38 -1.12
C VAL A 136 5.81 18.91 -0.52
N ILE A 137 6.10 18.53 0.74
CA ILE A 137 7.30 19.01 1.45
C ILE A 137 8.56 18.58 0.72
N PHE A 138 8.67 17.32 0.30
CA PHE A 138 9.89 16.80 -0.30
C PHE A 138 10.10 17.26 -1.74
N VAL A 139 9.03 17.49 -2.52
CA VAL A 139 9.15 18.14 -3.84
C VAL A 139 9.64 19.57 -3.68
N PHE A 140 9.12 20.33 -2.72
CA PHE A 140 9.61 21.66 -2.41
C PHE A 140 11.07 21.64 -1.92
N LEU A 141 11.43 20.72 -1.03
CA LEU A 141 12.81 20.59 -0.55
C LEU A 141 13.80 20.29 -1.67
N PHE A 142 13.52 19.30 -2.52
CA PHE A 142 14.48 18.95 -3.55
C PHE A 142 14.63 20.05 -4.63
N SER A 143 13.64 20.92 -4.80
CA SER A 143 13.78 22.09 -5.69
C SER A 143 14.76 23.14 -5.14
N ILE A 144 15.03 23.15 -3.82
CA ILE A 144 15.93 24.11 -3.16
C ILE A 144 17.31 23.50 -2.93
N ILE A 145 17.36 22.29 -2.32
CA ILE A 145 18.61 21.68 -1.86
C ILE A 145 19.08 20.52 -2.75
N GLY A 146 18.31 20.18 -3.78
CA GLY A 146 18.55 19.03 -4.65
C GLY A 146 18.06 17.71 -4.05
N TRP A 147 17.79 16.75 -4.94
CA TRP A 147 17.18 15.46 -4.56
C TRP A 147 18.04 14.64 -3.59
N ARG A 148 19.37 14.66 -3.75
CA ARG A 148 20.29 13.89 -2.90
C ARG A 148 20.24 14.38 -1.45
N TYR A 149 20.34 15.68 -1.21
CA TYR A 149 20.31 16.24 0.15
C TYR A 149 18.92 16.13 0.82
N SER A 150 17.85 16.05 0.04
CA SER A 150 16.50 15.80 0.57
C SER A 150 16.41 14.47 1.34
N TRP A 151 17.19 13.47 0.96
CA TRP A 151 17.27 12.20 1.70
C TRP A 151 17.92 12.34 3.08
N ILE A 152 18.84 13.30 3.26
CA ILE A 152 19.40 13.65 4.58
C ILE A 152 18.30 14.18 5.50
N VAL A 153 17.40 15.01 4.97
CA VAL A 153 16.25 15.50 5.74
C VAL A 153 15.37 14.32 6.17
N GLY A 154 15.13 13.36 5.29
CA GLY A 154 14.42 12.12 5.64
C GLY A 154 15.11 11.34 6.77
N MET A 155 16.43 11.19 6.71
CA MET A 155 17.24 10.59 7.80
C MET A 155 17.06 11.34 9.11
N LEU A 156 17.17 12.68 9.09
CA LEU A 156 17.03 13.51 10.30
C LEU A 156 15.64 13.42 10.92
N VAL A 157 14.59 13.39 10.09
CA VAL A 157 13.21 13.18 10.56
C VAL A 157 13.07 11.84 11.26
N LEU A 158 13.59 10.76 10.68
CA LEU A 158 13.53 9.41 11.25
C LEU A 158 14.28 9.34 12.59
N LEU A 159 15.50 9.88 12.65
CA LEU A 159 16.31 9.91 13.87
C LEU A 159 15.69 10.81 14.94
N GLY A 160 15.09 11.94 14.56
CA GLY A 160 14.41 12.86 15.50
C GLY A 160 13.13 12.25 16.10
N VAL A 161 12.40 11.44 15.32
CA VAL A 161 11.18 10.77 15.81
C VAL A 161 11.50 9.58 16.70
N LEU A 162 12.67 8.93 16.53
CA LEU A 162 13.05 7.73 17.28
C LEU A 162 13.00 7.93 18.81
N PRO A 163 13.65 8.93 19.43
CA PRO A 163 13.58 9.12 20.88
C PRO A 163 12.15 9.39 21.37
N ILE A 164 11.33 10.10 20.59
CA ILE A 164 9.92 10.35 20.94
C ILE A 164 9.16 9.02 21.02
N ILE A 165 9.33 8.14 20.04
CA ILE A 165 8.69 6.82 20.04
C ILE A 165 9.17 5.98 21.23
N LEU A 166 10.48 5.99 21.52
CA LEU A 166 11.03 5.19 22.60
C LEU A 166 10.58 5.67 23.98
N THR A 167 10.43 6.98 24.20
CA THR A 167 9.87 7.53 25.45
C THR A 167 8.39 7.17 25.61
N LEU A 168 7.60 7.21 24.53
CA LEU A 168 6.19 6.82 24.55
C LEU A 168 6.01 5.30 24.81
N LEU A 169 6.99 4.49 24.46
CA LEU A 169 6.98 3.03 24.64
C LEU A 169 7.80 2.57 25.86
N SER A 170 8.27 3.47 26.70
CA SER A 170 9.05 3.13 27.91
C SER A 170 8.30 2.16 28.84
N ASN A 171 6.97 2.28 28.89
CA ASN A 171 6.08 1.37 29.59
C ASN A 171 5.39 0.42 28.58
N GLU A 172 6.09 -0.63 28.16
CA GLU A 172 5.47 -1.67 27.30
C GLU A 172 4.27 -2.29 28.01
N ARG A 173 3.13 -2.31 27.33
CA ARG A 173 1.93 -2.95 27.85
C ARG A 173 2.09 -4.47 27.83
N SER A 174 1.67 -5.13 28.90
CA SER A 174 1.61 -6.59 28.96
C SER A 174 0.57 -7.10 27.95
N PRO A 175 0.85 -8.22 27.25
CA PRO A 175 -0.13 -8.85 26.37
C PRO A 175 -1.39 -9.20 27.15
N ASN A 176 -2.57 -8.87 26.63
CA ASN A 176 -3.84 -9.30 27.20
C ASN A 176 -4.02 -10.80 26.95
N SER A 177 -3.72 -11.63 27.96
CA SER A 177 -3.67 -13.10 27.88
C SER A 177 -5.03 -13.80 27.91
N LYS A 178 -6.16 -13.07 27.99
CA LYS A 178 -7.50 -13.67 28.09
C LYS A 178 -8.49 -12.99 27.14
N GLN A 179 -8.60 -13.51 25.92
CA GLN A 179 -9.84 -13.48 25.18
C GLN A 179 -9.92 -14.70 24.27
N GLU A 180 -10.72 -15.68 24.69
CA GLU A 180 -11.30 -16.69 23.79
C GLU A 180 -12.06 -15.95 22.69
N ASN A 181 -11.47 -15.91 21.50
CA ASN A 181 -12.16 -15.47 20.32
C ASN A 181 -13.24 -16.52 20.03
N GLN A 182 -14.52 -16.16 20.16
CA GLN A 182 -15.58 -16.94 19.52
C GLN A 182 -15.18 -17.10 18.06
N SER A 183 -14.86 -18.31 17.66
CA SER A 183 -14.40 -18.59 16.31
C SER A 183 -15.60 -18.58 15.37
N GLN A 184 -15.68 -17.57 14.51
CA GLN A 184 -16.69 -17.51 13.46
C GLN A 184 -16.35 -18.54 12.37
N THR A 185 -17.29 -19.39 12.00
CA THR A 185 -17.16 -20.31 10.86
C THR A 185 -17.31 -19.56 9.53
N GLY A 186 -16.64 -20.03 8.50
CA GLY A 186 -16.79 -19.53 7.13
C GLY A 186 -17.85 -20.28 6.33
N MET A 187 -17.72 -20.25 5.00
CA MET A 187 -18.61 -21.01 4.10
C MET A 187 -18.71 -22.48 4.54
N LYS A 188 -19.89 -23.07 4.32
CA LYS A 188 -20.21 -24.48 4.68
C LYS A 188 -20.04 -24.78 6.17
N ASN A 189 -20.20 -23.78 7.04
CA ASN A 189 -19.98 -23.88 8.49
C ASN A 189 -18.62 -24.47 8.88
N LYS A 190 -17.56 -24.15 8.15
CA LYS A 190 -16.24 -24.74 8.27
C LYS A 190 -15.18 -23.68 8.52
N HIS A 191 -14.14 -24.05 9.26
CA HIS A 191 -12.89 -23.30 9.34
C HIS A 191 -11.91 -23.83 8.30
N TRP A 192 -11.64 -23.03 7.30
CA TRP A 192 -10.78 -23.41 6.19
C TRP A 192 -9.30 -23.34 6.57
N THR A 193 -8.55 -24.36 6.21
CA THR A 193 -7.08 -24.36 6.28
C THR A 193 -6.48 -23.69 5.05
N ARG A 194 -5.19 -23.29 5.13
CA ARG A 194 -4.47 -22.67 4.02
C ARG A 194 -4.53 -23.50 2.73
N ASN A 195 -4.33 -24.81 2.83
CA ASN A 195 -4.32 -25.70 1.66
C ASN A 195 -5.71 -25.83 1.03
N GLU A 196 -6.76 -25.89 1.85
CA GLU A 196 -8.14 -25.91 1.38
C GLU A 196 -8.51 -24.61 0.65
N VAL A 197 -8.04 -23.44 1.17
CA VAL A 197 -8.24 -22.15 0.51
C VAL A 197 -7.54 -22.10 -0.85
N LEU A 198 -6.32 -22.60 -0.95
CA LEU A 198 -5.59 -22.66 -2.22
C LEU A 198 -6.23 -23.61 -3.25
N SER A 199 -7.00 -24.58 -2.78
CA SER A 199 -7.76 -25.52 -3.63
C SER A 199 -9.16 -25.01 -4.00
N ASP A 200 -9.59 -23.88 -3.40
CA ASP A 200 -10.92 -23.32 -3.63
C ASP A 200 -10.92 -22.35 -4.82
N TRP A 201 -11.83 -22.57 -5.77
CA TRP A 201 -11.99 -21.71 -6.95
C TRP A 201 -12.29 -20.25 -6.59
N LEU A 202 -13.05 -20.02 -5.51
CA LEU A 202 -13.43 -18.68 -5.07
C LEU A 202 -12.21 -17.86 -4.69
N PHE A 203 -11.21 -18.47 -4.03
CA PHE A 203 -9.96 -17.79 -3.70
C PHE A 203 -9.30 -17.20 -4.95
N TRP A 204 -9.14 -17.99 -6.00
CA TRP A 204 -8.49 -17.52 -7.24
C TRP A 204 -9.33 -16.52 -8.00
N ALA A 205 -10.65 -16.69 -8.02
CA ALA A 205 -11.57 -15.75 -8.65
C ALA A 205 -11.59 -14.37 -7.96
N ILE A 206 -11.28 -14.31 -6.67
CA ILE A 206 -11.24 -13.06 -5.88
C ILE A 206 -9.83 -12.47 -5.84
N ILE A 207 -8.78 -13.30 -5.72
CA ILE A 207 -7.41 -12.78 -5.55
C ILE A 207 -6.93 -12.03 -6.80
N ILE A 208 -7.33 -12.46 -7.99
CA ILE A 208 -6.96 -11.80 -9.25
C ILE A 208 -7.48 -10.36 -9.31
N PRO A 209 -8.79 -10.08 -9.12
CA PRO A 209 -9.28 -8.71 -9.01
C PRO A 209 -8.70 -7.93 -7.81
N PHE A 210 -8.37 -8.60 -6.69
CA PHE A 210 -7.72 -7.96 -5.54
C PHE A 210 -6.29 -7.51 -5.80
N LEU A 211 -5.65 -8.05 -6.85
CA LEU A 211 -4.34 -7.56 -7.32
C LEU A 211 -4.44 -6.23 -8.07
N ILE A 212 -5.59 -5.87 -8.63
CA ILE A 212 -5.76 -4.66 -9.42
C ILE A 212 -5.38 -3.39 -8.65
N PRO A 213 -5.92 -3.10 -7.44
CA PRO A 213 -5.53 -1.90 -6.70
C PRO A 213 -4.02 -1.81 -6.41
N PRO A 214 -3.34 -2.82 -5.86
CA PRO A 214 -1.90 -2.71 -5.60
C PRO A 214 -1.06 -2.58 -6.88
N ILE A 215 -1.42 -3.25 -7.98
CA ILE A 215 -0.72 -3.10 -9.27
C ILE A 215 -0.93 -1.70 -9.82
N PHE A 216 -2.17 -1.23 -9.92
CA PHE A 216 -2.50 0.02 -10.59
C PHE A 216 -2.12 1.25 -9.76
N SER A 217 -2.35 1.22 -8.44
CA SER A 217 -1.91 2.31 -7.57
C SER A 217 -0.39 2.47 -7.61
N THR A 218 0.36 1.37 -7.53
CA THR A 218 1.83 1.47 -7.60
C THR A 218 2.31 1.88 -8.97
N ALA A 219 1.69 1.41 -10.07
CA ALA A 219 1.99 1.86 -11.42
C ALA A 219 1.73 3.36 -11.59
N PHE A 220 0.59 3.85 -11.11
CA PHE A 220 0.21 5.25 -11.19
C PHE A 220 1.16 6.14 -10.39
N PHE A 221 1.33 5.87 -9.09
CA PHE A 221 2.18 6.69 -8.24
C PHE A 221 3.66 6.60 -8.62
N PHE A 222 4.13 5.44 -9.10
CA PHE A 222 5.51 5.28 -9.56
C PHE A 222 5.83 6.15 -10.78
N ASN A 223 4.87 6.33 -11.68
CA ASN A 223 5.04 7.11 -12.90
C ASN A 223 4.45 8.54 -12.79
N MET A 224 4.18 9.05 -11.58
CA MET A 224 3.53 10.36 -11.41
C MET A 224 4.39 11.53 -11.93
N VAL A 225 5.72 11.44 -11.85
CA VAL A 225 6.62 12.45 -12.43
C VAL A 225 6.45 12.48 -13.95
N HIS A 226 6.45 11.32 -14.60
CA HIS A 226 6.19 11.22 -16.04
C HIS A 226 4.79 11.73 -16.42
N LEU A 227 3.77 11.44 -15.61
CA LEU A 227 2.42 11.99 -15.81
C LEU A 227 2.46 13.53 -15.83
N THR A 228 3.16 14.14 -14.86
CA THR A 228 3.26 15.61 -14.82
C THR A 228 4.01 16.19 -16.02
N GLU A 229 5.04 15.50 -16.52
CA GLU A 229 5.76 15.86 -17.73
C GLU A 229 4.83 15.81 -18.96
N VAL A 230 4.11 14.71 -19.17
CA VAL A 230 3.17 14.53 -20.31
C VAL A 230 2.04 15.56 -20.28
N LYS A 231 1.53 15.88 -19.09
CA LYS A 231 0.43 16.85 -18.92
C LYS A 231 0.90 18.31 -18.84
N ASN A 232 2.21 18.58 -18.87
CA ASN A 232 2.81 19.89 -18.62
C ASN A 232 2.34 20.51 -17.28
N TRP A 233 2.27 19.69 -16.25
CA TRP A 233 1.88 20.13 -14.89
C TRP A 233 3.11 20.33 -14.00
N SER A 234 3.02 21.30 -13.09
CA SER A 234 4.01 21.43 -12.02
C SER A 234 3.91 20.27 -11.06
N LEU A 235 5.02 19.58 -10.79
CA LEU A 235 5.07 18.47 -9.83
C LEU A 235 4.66 18.92 -8.41
N ILE A 236 5.07 20.14 -7.99
CA ILE A 236 4.68 20.72 -6.70
C ILE A 236 3.16 20.88 -6.63
N THR A 237 2.53 21.46 -7.66
CA THR A 237 1.09 21.65 -7.70
C THR A 237 0.37 20.30 -7.74
N PHE A 238 0.87 19.35 -8.52
CA PHE A 238 0.29 18.00 -8.60
C PHE A 238 0.34 17.26 -7.24
N THR A 239 1.49 17.30 -6.56
CA THR A 239 1.62 16.66 -5.25
C THR A 239 0.82 17.37 -4.16
N SER A 240 0.52 18.66 -4.29
CA SER A 240 -0.38 19.37 -3.38
C SER A 240 -1.84 18.88 -3.44
N LEU A 241 -2.18 18.05 -4.44
CA LEU A 241 -3.50 17.41 -4.54
C LEU A 241 -3.60 16.08 -3.76
N PHE A 242 -2.52 15.54 -3.24
CA PHE A 242 -2.54 14.30 -2.44
C PHE A 242 -3.49 14.34 -1.23
N PRO A 243 -3.69 15.47 -0.54
CA PRO A 243 -4.71 15.56 0.51
C PRO A 243 -6.13 15.20 0.05
N PHE A 244 -6.49 15.42 -1.22
CA PHE A 244 -7.79 15.00 -1.76
C PHE A 244 -7.90 13.48 -1.86
N TYR A 245 -6.82 12.82 -2.33
CA TYR A 245 -6.74 11.36 -2.35
C TYR A 245 -6.84 10.76 -0.94
N THR A 246 -6.02 11.23 0.00
CA THR A 246 -5.99 10.71 1.37
C THR A 246 -7.27 11.06 2.14
N GLY A 247 -7.83 12.25 1.94
CA GLY A 247 -9.10 12.68 2.53
C GLY A 247 -10.25 11.77 2.09
N MET A 248 -10.37 11.51 0.78
CA MET A 248 -11.39 10.60 0.24
C MET A 248 -11.16 9.15 0.68
N SER A 249 -9.91 8.70 0.81
CA SER A 249 -9.60 7.38 1.35
C SER A 249 -10.08 7.24 2.80
N ILE A 250 -9.83 8.23 3.65
CA ILE A 250 -10.30 8.23 5.05
C ILE A 250 -11.83 8.25 5.12
N LEU A 251 -12.47 9.15 4.39
CA LEU A 251 -13.94 9.26 4.36
C LEU A 251 -14.59 7.96 3.91
N THR A 252 -14.03 7.35 2.87
CA THR A 252 -14.56 6.09 2.33
C THR A 252 -14.28 4.92 3.27
N THR A 253 -13.12 4.87 3.95
CA THR A 253 -12.84 3.85 4.96
C THR A 253 -13.86 3.90 6.10
N LEU A 254 -14.20 5.09 6.58
CA LEU A 254 -15.18 5.27 7.66
C LEU A 254 -16.61 4.90 7.21
N SER A 255 -17.01 5.32 6.01
CA SER A 255 -18.35 5.03 5.49
C SER A 255 -18.51 3.58 5.03
N SER A 256 -17.44 2.95 4.53
CA SER A 256 -17.48 1.58 4.03
C SER A 256 -17.75 0.55 5.14
N GLY A 257 -17.30 0.79 6.38
CA GLY A 257 -17.65 -0.06 7.52
C GLY A 257 -19.18 -0.15 7.67
N TRP A 258 -19.86 0.99 7.74
CA TRP A 258 -21.31 1.04 7.81
C TRP A 258 -22.00 0.42 6.57
N MET A 259 -21.44 0.66 5.38
CA MET A 259 -21.98 0.05 4.15
C MET A 259 -21.86 -1.47 4.16
N LEU A 260 -20.73 -2.01 4.61
CA LEU A 260 -20.50 -3.46 4.71
C LEU A 260 -21.41 -4.11 5.74
N ASP A 261 -21.66 -3.46 6.88
CA ASP A 261 -22.59 -3.95 7.91
C ASP A 261 -24.03 -3.96 7.40
N LYS A 262 -24.44 -2.91 6.64
CA LYS A 262 -25.81 -2.76 6.16
C LYS A 262 -26.13 -3.61 4.93
N PHE A 263 -25.22 -3.67 3.96
CA PHE A 263 -25.47 -4.29 2.65
C PHE A 263 -24.78 -5.64 2.46
N GLY A 264 -23.82 -5.96 3.30
CA GLY A 264 -22.96 -7.14 3.15
C GLY A 264 -21.83 -6.94 2.14
N VAL A 265 -20.74 -7.68 2.34
CA VAL A 265 -19.55 -7.61 1.46
C VAL A 265 -19.88 -8.07 0.03
N GLU A 266 -20.81 -8.98 -0.13
CA GLU A 266 -21.22 -9.57 -1.41
C GLU A 266 -21.76 -8.54 -2.40
N LYS A 267 -22.51 -7.55 -1.89
CA LYS A 267 -23.11 -6.50 -2.71
C LYS A 267 -22.14 -5.36 -3.03
N ILE A 268 -21.17 -5.10 -2.15
CA ILE A 268 -20.23 -3.98 -2.30
C ILE A 268 -19.02 -4.38 -3.13
N LEU A 269 -18.56 -5.63 -2.98
CA LEU A 269 -17.37 -6.14 -3.64
C LEU A 269 -17.35 -5.96 -5.17
N PRO A 270 -18.44 -6.16 -5.92
CA PRO A 270 -18.46 -5.91 -7.36
C PRO A 270 -18.17 -4.46 -7.77
N PHE A 271 -18.44 -3.50 -6.90
CA PHE A 271 -18.36 -2.08 -7.22
C PHE A 271 -17.05 -1.42 -6.73
N TYR A 272 -16.25 -2.07 -5.89
CA TYR A 272 -15.15 -1.41 -5.22
C TYR A 272 -14.00 -0.99 -6.15
N LEU A 273 -13.88 -1.59 -7.35
CA LEU A 273 -12.88 -1.22 -8.36
C LEU A 273 -13.36 -0.10 -9.29
N LEU A 274 -14.65 0.15 -9.37
CA LEU A 274 -15.20 1.17 -10.29
C LEU A 274 -14.67 2.58 -10.00
N PRO A 275 -14.53 3.03 -8.74
CA PRO A 275 -13.93 4.34 -8.50
C PRO A 275 -12.49 4.43 -9.05
N MET A 276 -11.65 3.40 -8.87
CA MET A 276 -10.30 3.39 -9.45
C MET A 276 -10.34 3.46 -10.97
N ALA A 277 -11.19 2.68 -11.61
CA ALA A 277 -11.35 2.71 -13.06
C ALA A 277 -11.76 4.10 -13.56
N LEU A 278 -12.73 4.75 -12.88
CA LEU A 278 -13.15 6.12 -13.18
C LEU A 278 -12.03 7.14 -12.94
N GLY A 279 -11.29 7.01 -11.83
CA GLY A 279 -10.15 7.87 -11.53
C GLY A 279 -9.07 7.81 -12.61
N LEU A 280 -8.71 6.60 -13.06
CA LEU A 280 -7.72 6.40 -14.12
C LEU A 280 -8.24 6.90 -15.47
N LEU A 281 -9.54 6.72 -15.77
CA LEU A 281 -10.20 7.27 -16.96
C LEU A 281 -10.12 8.80 -16.95
N ILE A 282 -10.43 9.43 -15.83
CA ILE A 282 -10.34 10.87 -15.67
C ILE A 282 -8.91 11.34 -15.91
N PHE A 283 -7.91 10.69 -15.30
CA PHE A 283 -6.50 11.04 -15.52
C PHE A 283 -6.06 10.86 -16.97
N SER A 284 -6.56 9.87 -17.71
CA SER A 284 -6.28 9.68 -19.13
C SER A 284 -6.68 10.91 -19.96
N TYR A 285 -7.84 11.50 -19.70
CA TYR A 285 -8.37 12.66 -20.41
C TYR A 285 -8.12 14.00 -19.71
N SER A 286 -7.47 13.99 -18.55
CA SER A 286 -7.29 15.20 -17.74
C SER A 286 -6.37 16.22 -18.41
N THR A 287 -6.80 17.47 -18.43
CA THR A 287 -6.04 18.64 -18.92
C THR A 287 -5.89 19.73 -17.86
N SER A 288 -6.53 19.58 -16.70
CA SER A 288 -6.54 20.59 -15.64
C SER A 288 -6.37 19.97 -14.25
N TYR A 289 -5.90 20.78 -13.29
CA TYR A 289 -5.80 20.36 -11.90
C TYR A 289 -7.16 20.04 -11.27
N LEU A 290 -8.24 20.66 -11.72
CA LEU A 290 -9.59 20.36 -11.22
C LEU A 290 -10.00 18.91 -11.57
N THR A 291 -9.72 18.47 -12.79
CA THR A 291 -9.97 17.08 -13.19
C THR A 291 -9.03 16.12 -12.47
N ALA A 292 -7.79 16.54 -12.18
CA ALA A 292 -6.86 15.75 -11.37
C ALA A 292 -7.37 15.55 -9.92
N ILE A 293 -8.00 16.57 -9.30
CA ILE A 293 -8.65 16.45 -7.98
C ILE A 293 -9.74 15.37 -8.02
N LEU A 294 -10.58 15.37 -9.05
CA LEU A 294 -11.61 14.34 -9.22
C LEU A 294 -10.98 12.95 -9.39
N GLY A 295 -9.95 12.83 -10.23
CA GLY A 295 -9.20 11.58 -10.40
C GLY A 295 -8.63 11.06 -9.09
N PHE A 296 -7.94 11.90 -8.32
CA PHE A 296 -7.43 11.54 -6.99
C PHE A 296 -8.53 11.15 -6.01
N SER A 297 -9.65 11.86 -6.02
CA SER A 297 -10.79 11.54 -5.16
C SER A 297 -11.31 10.13 -5.42
N PHE A 298 -11.47 9.74 -6.68
CA PHE A 298 -11.91 8.41 -7.07
C PHE A 298 -10.87 7.32 -6.75
N LEU A 299 -9.57 7.58 -6.95
CA LEU A 299 -8.51 6.65 -6.54
C LEU A 299 -8.52 6.45 -5.02
N GLY A 300 -8.70 7.52 -4.25
CA GLY A 300 -8.83 7.49 -2.79
C GLY A 300 -10.04 6.68 -2.32
N MET A 301 -11.18 6.77 -3.01
CA MET A 301 -12.36 5.95 -2.70
C MET A 301 -12.05 4.46 -2.78
N THR A 302 -11.38 4.00 -3.83
CA THR A 302 -11.00 2.59 -3.94
C THR A 302 -10.02 2.17 -2.85
N GLN A 303 -9.06 3.01 -2.50
CA GLN A 303 -8.12 2.74 -1.42
C GLN A 303 -8.86 2.53 -0.08
N GLY A 304 -9.83 3.39 0.24
CA GLY A 304 -10.63 3.26 1.45
C GLY A 304 -11.50 1.99 1.47
N LEU A 305 -12.14 1.66 0.35
CA LEU A 305 -12.92 0.43 0.20
C LEU A 305 -12.04 -0.82 0.34
N ALA A 306 -10.87 -0.86 -0.30
CA ALA A 306 -9.98 -2.01 -0.29
C ALA A 306 -9.51 -2.37 1.13
N MET A 307 -9.24 -1.36 1.97
CA MET A 307 -8.82 -1.57 3.36
C MET A 307 -9.87 -2.30 4.20
N THR A 308 -11.14 -1.99 4.01
CA THR A 308 -12.26 -2.56 4.78
C THR A 308 -12.75 -3.88 4.20
N ILE A 309 -12.86 -3.98 2.88
CA ILE A 309 -13.30 -5.20 2.19
C ILE A 309 -12.37 -6.37 2.49
N GLY A 310 -11.04 -6.19 2.39
CA GLY A 310 -10.07 -7.22 2.71
C GLY A 310 -10.15 -7.68 4.18
N GLY A 311 -10.52 -6.77 5.10
CA GLY A 311 -10.74 -7.07 6.51
C GLY A 311 -11.98 -7.93 6.77
N THR A 312 -13.02 -7.77 5.96
CA THR A 312 -14.33 -8.39 6.13
C THR A 312 -14.50 -9.67 5.30
N PHE A 313 -14.00 -9.69 4.06
CA PHE A 313 -14.19 -10.81 3.14
C PHE A 313 -13.59 -12.13 3.67
N TRP A 314 -12.31 -12.13 4.01
CA TRP A 314 -11.61 -13.36 4.40
C TRP A 314 -12.22 -14.06 5.63
N PRO A 315 -12.52 -13.36 6.76
CA PRO A 315 -13.14 -14.01 7.91
C PRO A 315 -14.55 -14.50 7.60
N ASN A 316 -15.35 -13.79 6.80
CA ASN A 316 -16.71 -14.20 6.48
C ASN A 316 -16.76 -15.47 5.62
N TYR A 317 -15.85 -15.58 4.64
CA TYR A 317 -15.88 -16.71 3.70
C TYR A 317 -15.06 -17.92 4.19
N TYR A 318 -13.95 -17.72 4.87
CA TYR A 318 -13.05 -18.80 5.25
C TYR A 318 -12.96 -19.04 6.78
N GLY A 319 -13.67 -18.23 7.58
CA GLY A 319 -13.71 -18.35 9.03
C GLY A 319 -12.50 -17.73 9.73
N THR A 320 -12.56 -17.68 11.06
CA THR A 320 -11.56 -16.95 11.87
C THR A 320 -10.48 -17.81 12.49
N LYS A 321 -10.68 -19.13 12.62
CA LYS A 321 -9.71 -20.02 13.30
C LYS A 321 -8.32 -20.00 12.68
N ASN A 322 -8.23 -20.03 11.34
CA ASN A 322 -6.96 -20.01 10.60
C ASN A 322 -6.76 -18.69 9.83
N LEU A 323 -7.42 -17.61 10.28
CA LEU A 323 -7.46 -16.34 9.54
C LEU A 323 -6.08 -15.76 9.25
N GLY A 324 -5.13 -15.90 10.18
CA GLY A 324 -3.75 -15.44 10.00
C GLY A 324 -3.07 -16.06 8.76
N SER A 325 -3.20 -17.38 8.59
CA SER A 325 -2.62 -18.10 7.45
C SER A 325 -3.34 -17.81 6.14
N VAL A 326 -4.65 -17.56 6.17
CA VAL A 326 -5.45 -17.17 4.99
C VAL A 326 -5.11 -15.74 4.57
N ARG A 327 -5.07 -14.81 5.52
CA ARG A 327 -4.70 -13.41 5.23
C ARG A 327 -3.27 -13.26 4.75
N SER A 328 -2.33 -14.09 5.23
CA SER A 328 -0.96 -14.04 4.75
C SER A 328 -0.85 -14.37 3.25
N LEU A 329 -1.68 -15.28 2.73
CA LEU A 329 -1.76 -15.54 1.29
C LEU A 329 -2.16 -14.27 0.51
N SER A 330 -3.26 -13.63 0.93
CA SER A 330 -3.74 -12.40 0.30
C SER A 330 -2.71 -11.27 0.39
N THR A 331 -2.13 -11.06 1.57
CA THR A 331 -1.14 -9.99 1.77
C THR A 331 0.12 -10.22 0.93
N SER A 332 0.65 -11.44 0.88
CA SER A 332 1.82 -11.76 0.05
C SER A 332 1.54 -11.53 -1.43
N THR A 333 0.35 -11.93 -1.91
CA THR A 333 -0.05 -11.70 -3.29
C THR A 333 -0.20 -10.20 -3.60
N MET A 334 -0.75 -9.42 -2.68
CA MET A 334 -0.85 -7.96 -2.85
C MET A 334 0.53 -7.29 -2.91
N VAL A 335 1.48 -7.69 -2.05
CA VAL A 335 2.86 -7.15 -2.10
C VAL A 335 3.54 -7.52 -3.40
N PHE A 336 3.35 -8.75 -3.89
CA PHE A 336 3.82 -9.16 -5.21
C PHE A 336 3.22 -8.28 -6.32
N GLY A 337 1.92 -7.98 -6.25
CA GLY A 337 1.24 -7.04 -7.16
C GLY A 337 1.91 -5.68 -7.21
N THR A 338 2.35 -5.13 -6.06
CA THR A 338 3.02 -3.82 -6.02
C THR A 338 4.36 -3.77 -6.78
N ALA A 339 4.98 -4.91 -7.03
CA ALA A 339 6.20 -4.99 -7.82
C ALA A 339 5.94 -5.04 -9.34
N ILE A 340 4.77 -5.54 -9.77
CA ILE A 340 4.47 -5.74 -11.19
C ILE A 340 4.22 -4.40 -11.90
N GLY A 341 3.43 -3.51 -11.28
CA GLY A 341 2.96 -2.27 -11.89
C GLY A 341 4.09 -1.41 -12.48
N PRO A 342 5.11 -1.05 -11.71
CA PRO A 342 6.23 -0.23 -12.17
C PRO A 342 7.00 -0.86 -13.35
N ALA A 343 7.27 -2.16 -13.30
CA ALA A 343 8.00 -2.86 -14.36
C ALA A 343 7.21 -2.90 -15.67
N VAL A 344 5.92 -3.25 -15.60
CA VAL A 344 5.08 -3.36 -16.79
C VAL A 344 4.89 -1.98 -17.44
N VAL A 345 4.46 -0.98 -16.67
CA VAL A 345 4.22 0.36 -17.21
C VAL A 345 5.52 1.01 -17.69
N GLY A 346 6.64 0.84 -16.97
CA GLY A 346 7.93 1.34 -17.42
C GLY A 346 8.33 0.77 -18.78
N LYS A 347 8.12 -0.53 -19.02
CA LYS A 347 8.40 -1.13 -20.35
C LYS A 347 7.44 -0.66 -21.45
N LEU A 348 6.16 -0.46 -21.13
CA LEU A 348 5.21 0.11 -22.10
C LEU A 348 5.63 1.53 -22.53
N LEU A 349 6.15 2.33 -21.60
CA LEU A 349 6.70 3.66 -21.89
C LEU A 349 7.96 3.58 -22.76
N ASP A 350 8.86 2.61 -22.52
CA ASP A 350 10.05 2.38 -23.37
C ASP A 350 9.65 2.00 -24.80
N PHE A 351 8.51 1.34 -25.00
CA PHE A 351 7.93 1.07 -26.33
C PHE A 351 7.19 2.28 -26.93
N ASN A 352 7.34 3.48 -26.33
CA ASN A 352 6.69 4.73 -26.77
C ASN A 352 5.15 4.66 -26.78
N ILE A 353 4.55 3.81 -25.93
CA ILE A 353 3.11 3.81 -25.75
C ILE A 353 2.73 5.04 -24.93
N ASN A 354 1.79 5.84 -25.46
CA ASN A 354 1.31 7.03 -24.78
C ASN A 354 0.76 6.70 -23.41
N TYR A 355 1.18 7.45 -22.39
CA TYR A 355 0.77 7.21 -21.00
C TYR A 355 -0.74 7.33 -20.80
N ASP A 356 -1.41 8.21 -21.52
CA ASP A 356 -2.88 8.34 -21.48
C ASP A 356 -3.57 7.06 -21.95
N LEU A 357 -3.04 6.37 -22.96
CA LEU A 357 -3.53 5.08 -23.41
C LEU A 357 -3.27 3.97 -22.36
N ILE A 358 -2.15 4.05 -21.67
CA ILE A 358 -1.86 3.10 -20.57
C ILE A 358 -2.89 3.27 -19.44
N LEU A 359 -3.19 4.51 -19.04
CA LEU A 359 -4.20 4.81 -18.02
C LEU A 359 -5.61 4.36 -18.47
N LEU A 360 -5.95 4.57 -19.75
CA LEU A 360 -7.20 4.09 -20.33
C LEU A 360 -7.28 2.56 -20.28
N GLY A 361 -6.21 1.86 -20.68
CA GLY A 361 -6.11 0.40 -20.60
C GLY A 361 -6.29 -0.12 -19.18
N MET A 362 -5.64 0.51 -18.20
CA MET A 362 -5.81 0.18 -16.78
C MET A 362 -7.26 0.42 -16.32
N SER A 363 -7.90 1.49 -16.77
CA SER A 363 -9.32 1.75 -16.47
C SER A 363 -10.23 0.63 -17.00
N ILE A 364 -10.06 0.25 -18.26
CA ILE A 364 -10.83 -0.84 -18.90
C ILE A 364 -10.62 -2.17 -18.14
N LEU A 365 -9.38 -2.50 -17.80
CA LEU A 365 -9.09 -3.71 -17.01
C LEU A 365 -9.73 -3.65 -15.61
N GLY A 366 -9.80 -2.48 -14.98
CA GLY A 366 -10.50 -2.27 -13.72
C GLY A 366 -12.00 -2.53 -13.83
N ILE A 367 -12.65 -2.09 -14.93
CA ILE A 367 -14.06 -2.38 -15.21
C ILE A 367 -14.26 -3.88 -15.44
N ILE A 368 -13.42 -4.52 -16.26
CA ILE A 368 -13.50 -5.97 -16.52
C ILE A 368 -13.39 -6.76 -15.21
N ALA A 369 -12.45 -6.38 -14.34
CA ALA A 369 -12.28 -7.01 -13.04
C ALA A 369 -13.50 -6.79 -12.13
N SER A 370 -14.13 -5.61 -12.18
CA SER A 370 -15.38 -5.33 -11.45
C SER A 370 -16.53 -6.23 -11.93
N VAL A 371 -16.68 -6.40 -13.24
CA VAL A 371 -17.66 -7.33 -13.84
C VAL A 371 -17.35 -8.78 -13.44
N SER A 372 -16.08 -9.18 -13.46
CA SER A 372 -15.64 -10.51 -13.01
C SER A 372 -16.05 -10.78 -11.55
N LEU A 373 -15.88 -9.78 -10.66
CA LEU A 373 -16.32 -9.87 -9.27
C LEU A 373 -17.85 -10.02 -9.16
N ALA A 374 -18.60 -9.27 -9.96
CA ALA A 374 -20.06 -9.38 -9.99
C ALA A 374 -20.53 -10.80 -10.37
N ILE A 375 -19.92 -11.37 -11.41
CA ILE A 375 -20.20 -12.75 -11.86
C ILE A 375 -19.80 -13.75 -10.77
N THR A 376 -18.64 -13.56 -10.14
CA THR A 376 -18.15 -14.42 -9.06
C THR A 376 -19.09 -14.41 -7.88
N MET A 377 -19.52 -13.23 -7.42
CA MET A 377 -20.44 -13.12 -6.28
C MET A 377 -21.82 -13.68 -6.60
N ALA A 378 -22.32 -13.55 -7.84
CA ALA A 378 -23.58 -14.14 -8.26
C ALA A 378 -23.57 -15.68 -8.22
N ARG A 379 -22.40 -16.31 -8.39
CA ARG A 379 -22.22 -17.77 -8.35
C ARG A 379 -21.84 -18.31 -6.97
N THR A 380 -21.47 -17.42 -6.05
CA THR A 380 -21.04 -17.81 -4.70
C THR A 380 -22.27 -18.06 -3.82
N PRO A 381 -22.30 -19.15 -3.01
CA PRO A 381 -23.37 -19.37 -2.07
C PRO A 381 -23.48 -18.21 -1.09
N LYS A 382 -24.69 -17.68 -0.90
CA LYS A 382 -24.94 -16.64 0.09
C LYS A 382 -24.55 -17.17 1.47
N ILE A 383 -23.76 -16.40 2.19
CA ILE A 383 -23.50 -16.67 3.60
C ILE A 383 -24.78 -16.33 4.32
N SER A 384 -25.44 -17.33 4.94
CA SER A 384 -26.58 -17.05 5.80
C SER A 384 -26.11 -16.08 6.89
N SER A 385 -26.66 -14.85 6.87
CA SER A 385 -26.50 -13.92 8.00
C SER A 385 -27.00 -14.64 9.25
N GLN A 386 -26.07 -15.09 10.07
CA GLN A 386 -26.41 -15.46 11.44
C GLN A 386 -26.78 -14.15 12.12
N GLY A 387 -28.11 -13.97 12.35
CA GLY A 387 -28.70 -12.86 13.04
C GLY A 387 -28.20 -12.72 14.49
#